data_8ce5099e7642b202620d4943ba7a8d0a
#
_entry.id   8ce5099e7642b202620d4943ba7a8d0a
#
_cell.length_a   1.000
_cell.length_b   1.000
_cell.length_c   1.000
_cell.angle_alpha   90.00
_cell.angle_beta   90.00
_cell.angle_gamma   90.00
#
_symmetry.space_group_name_H-M   'P 1'
#
loop_
_entity.id
_entity.type
_entity.pdbx_description
1 polymer ?
#
loop_
_entity_poly.entity_id
_entity_poly.type
_entity_poly.pdbx_seq_one_letter_code
_entity_poly.pdbx_strand_id
1 'polypeptide(L)'
;MFKALDMELGQHVVSLVPMRDEQVEMLREWGRAGRLVCPVCRQAVLLRAGEIMRRHFAHKDQSQCPLNHESAELLAGRAALYAWLNTKFSDGVTLEKQSEANLEEENQLPRGVDCWVERPGKRSLSYWLVGGRMDLEDRVKVRRFAEAHGAALNWVSLPREARRGRSPGRVILSPTERDLITPSELDAISCHSDCSAGSLHCLDPESRMLTTYRALVCIESPQYYRGQEVTTELSRVLVMPNTGEFVHPGEYERLKIVRDELRRQEESHRRTQAAAERRQAERTAAAQAAAARAVTDVQPSPSPAGGRGRAPTSNAFDFLAARASWLSRPETPPVTEEPEGTCTLCGKRTRDWVVFDTKTTECKCRDCLRKQGNAP
;
A
#
# COMPACT_ATOMS: atom_id res chain seq x y z
N MET A 1 15.24 11.82 -20.98
CA MET A 1 14.75 10.42 -21.08
C MET A 1 15.88 9.46 -21.41
N PHE A 2 15.76 8.20 -21.06
CA PHE A 2 16.80 7.18 -21.33
C PHE A 2 16.41 6.19 -22.42
N LYS A 3 15.22 6.29 -22.95
CA LYS A 3 14.65 5.36 -23.94
C LYS A 3 14.26 6.12 -25.20
N ALA A 4 14.64 5.61 -26.35
CA ALA A 4 14.21 6.07 -27.67
C ALA A 4 13.64 4.89 -28.46
N LEU A 5 12.76 5.16 -29.41
CA LEU A 5 12.26 4.17 -30.34
C LEU A 5 13.04 4.27 -31.63
N ASP A 6 13.62 3.17 -32.08
CA ASP A 6 14.19 3.03 -33.42
C ASP A 6 13.07 2.77 -34.41
N MET A 7 12.85 3.69 -35.33
CA MET A 7 11.75 3.61 -36.30
C MET A 7 11.96 2.53 -37.37
N GLU A 8 13.20 2.16 -37.66
CA GLU A 8 13.48 1.10 -38.65
C GLU A 8 13.29 -0.30 -38.06
N LEU A 9 13.74 -0.51 -36.83
CA LEU A 9 13.64 -1.82 -36.16
C LEU A 9 12.37 -1.99 -35.33
N GLY A 10 11.63 -0.92 -35.05
CA GLY A 10 10.48 -0.94 -34.15
C GLY A 10 10.85 -1.25 -32.69
N GLN A 11 12.12 -1.13 -32.33
CA GLN A 11 12.63 -1.52 -31.02
C GLN A 11 13.04 -0.33 -30.18
N HIS A 12 13.00 -0.51 -28.88
CA HIS A 12 13.46 0.50 -27.95
C HIS A 12 14.97 0.40 -27.73
N VAL A 13 15.64 1.54 -27.82
CA VAL A 13 17.05 1.71 -27.47
C VAL A 13 17.17 2.38 -26.11
N VAL A 14 17.95 1.81 -25.20
CA VAL A 14 18.14 2.31 -23.82
C VAL A 14 19.56 2.84 -23.67
N SER A 15 19.73 4.12 -23.35
CA SER A 15 21.04 4.78 -23.24
C SER A 15 21.83 4.43 -21.97
N LEU A 16 21.21 3.81 -20.96
CA LEU A 16 21.86 3.40 -19.71
C LEU A 16 22.60 2.06 -19.79
N VAL A 17 22.37 1.29 -20.84
CA VAL A 17 23.10 0.03 -21.06
C VAL A 17 24.55 0.39 -21.38
N PRO A 18 25.54 -0.37 -20.85
CA PRO A 18 26.94 -0.20 -21.25
C PRO A 18 27.07 -0.31 -22.75
N MET A 19 27.70 0.70 -23.37
CA MET A 19 27.88 0.78 -24.82
C MET A 19 29.36 1.06 -25.12
N ARG A 20 29.87 0.45 -26.18
CA ARG A 20 31.16 0.82 -26.77
C ARG A 20 31.05 2.14 -27.50
N ASP A 21 32.16 2.82 -27.72
CA ASP A 21 32.17 4.14 -28.34
C ASP A 21 31.60 4.12 -29.77
N GLU A 22 31.82 3.02 -30.51
CA GLU A 22 31.24 2.84 -31.85
C GLU A 22 29.72 2.81 -31.82
N GLN A 23 29.13 2.18 -30.79
CA GLN A 23 27.67 2.14 -30.60
C GLN A 23 27.11 3.53 -30.24
N VAL A 24 27.86 4.31 -29.46
CA VAL A 24 27.47 5.69 -29.12
C VAL A 24 27.45 6.54 -30.37
N GLU A 25 28.49 6.49 -31.22
CA GLU A 25 28.55 7.25 -32.47
C GLU A 25 27.44 6.81 -33.44
N MET A 26 27.23 5.53 -33.58
CA MET A 26 26.13 5.01 -34.40
C MET A 26 24.77 5.57 -33.95
N LEU A 27 24.48 5.57 -32.65
CA LEU A 27 23.23 6.13 -32.13
C LEU A 27 23.15 7.66 -32.32
N ARG A 28 24.26 8.37 -32.28
CA ARG A 28 24.31 9.80 -32.60
C ARG A 28 23.98 10.06 -34.08
N GLU A 29 24.50 9.24 -34.98
CA GLU A 29 24.18 9.30 -36.39
C GLU A 29 22.71 9.00 -36.66
N TRP A 30 22.15 7.92 -36.05
CA TRP A 30 20.74 7.59 -36.14
C TRP A 30 19.83 8.72 -35.63
N GLY A 31 20.23 9.36 -34.53
CA GLY A 31 19.51 10.53 -34.02
C GLY A 31 19.55 11.73 -35.02
N ARG A 32 20.72 12.04 -35.59
CA ARG A 32 20.87 13.11 -36.61
C ARG A 32 20.02 12.81 -37.86
N ALA A 33 19.95 11.55 -38.26
CA ALA A 33 19.15 11.10 -39.39
C ALA A 33 17.61 11.05 -39.08
N GLY A 34 17.20 11.32 -37.85
CA GLY A 34 15.80 11.28 -37.43
C GLY A 34 15.21 9.86 -37.26
N ARG A 35 16.07 8.84 -37.29
CA ARG A 35 15.66 7.44 -37.06
C ARG A 35 15.23 7.17 -35.62
N LEU A 36 15.84 7.86 -34.64
CA LEU A 36 15.49 7.74 -33.24
C LEU A 36 14.42 8.78 -32.86
N VAL A 37 13.31 8.30 -32.28
CA VAL A 37 12.22 9.17 -31.87
C VAL A 37 11.84 8.97 -30.41
N CYS A 38 11.23 9.99 -29.83
CA CYS A 38 10.64 9.89 -28.49
C CYS A 38 9.49 8.88 -28.47
N PRO A 39 9.44 7.94 -27.54
CA PRO A 39 8.37 6.95 -27.46
C PRO A 39 7.00 7.58 -27.16
N VAL A 40 6.96 8.78 -26.57
CA VAL A 40 5.70 9.48 -26.20
C VAL A 40 5.19 10.35 -27.36
N CYS A 41 5.97 11.35 -27.77
CA CYS A 41 5.52 12.34 -28.77
C CYS A 41 5.96 12.05 -30.22
N ARG A 42 6.74 10.99 -30.43
CA ARG A 42 7.27 10.57 -31.77
C ARG A 42 8.18 11.60 -32.46
N GLN A 43 8.55 12.67 -31.80
CA GLN A 43 9.52 13.62 -32.33
C GLN A 43 10.94 13.08 -32.27
N ALA A 44 11.79 13.55 -33.22
CA ALA A 44 13.18 13.13 -33.30
C ALA A 44 13.97 13.48 -32.03
N VAL A 45 14.81 12.53 -31.62
CA VAL A 45 15.67 12.68 -30.45
C VAL A 45 17.13 12.42 -30.79
N LEU A 46 18.03 13.08 -30.06
CA LEU A 46 19.48 12.95 -30.19
C LEU A 46 20.05 12.30 -28.91
N LEU A 47 21.00 11.39 -29.08
CA LEU A 47 21.79 10.89 -27.96
C LEU A 47 22.79 11.96 -27.51
N ARG A 48 22.62 12.43 -26.28
CA ARG A 48 23.59 13.26 -25.58
C ARG A 48 24.45 12.35 -24.70
N ALA A 49 25.74 12.34 -25.01
CA ALA A 49 26.72 11.53 -24.30
C ALA A 49 27.98 12.40 -24.14
N GLY A 50 28.13 13.00 -22.97
CA GLY A 50 29.29 13.81 -22.57
C GLY A 50 29.96 13.23 -21.33
N GLU A 51 31.08 13.77 -20.94
CA GLU A 51 31.83 13.37 -19.76
C GLU A 51 31.13 13.73 -18.45
N ILE A 52 30.37 14.86 -18.45
CA ILE A 52 29.75 15.41 -17.25
C ILE A 52 28.36 14.85 -17.04
N MET A 53 27.59 14.66 -18.10
CA MET A 53 26.20 14.18 -18.00
C MET A 53 26.08 12.70 -18.43
N ARG A 54 25.27 11.95 -17.69
CA ARG A 54 24.92 10.57 -18.10
C ARG A 54 24.32 10.57 -19.50
N ARG A 55 24.62 9.54 -20.27
CA ARG A 55 24.07 9.32 -21.59
C ARG A 55 22.53 9.31 -21.52
N HIS A 56 21.90 10.19 -22.29
CA HIS A 56 20.43 10.30 -22.34
C HIS A 56 19.99 10.80 -23.72
N PHE A 57 18.74 10.54 -24.07
CA PHE A 57 18.14 11.12 -25.27
C PHE A 57 17.48 12.46 -24.93
N ALA A 58 17.62 13.43 -25.81
CA ALA A 58 16.98 14.72 -25.73
C ALA A 58 16.28 15.03 -27.07
N HIS A 59 15.15 15.73 -27.04
CA HIS A 59 14.49 16.18 -28.25
C HIS A 59 15.44 17.07 -29.07
N LYS A 60 15.39 16.92 -30.40
CA LYS A 60 16.20 17.73 -31.31
C LYS A 60 15.75 19.18 -31.27
N ASP A 61 14.46 19.41 -31.24
CA ASP A 61 13.83 20.72 -31.22
C ASP A 61 13.06 20.94 -29.93
N GLN A 62 12.67 22.20 -29.65
CA GLN A 62 11.79 22.48 -28.50
C GLN A 62 10.46 21.74 -28.67
N SER A 63 10.11 20.97 -27.67
CA SER A 63 8.91 20.14 -27.68
C SER A 63 8.11 20.40 -26.41
N GLN A 64 6.77 20.37 -26.52
CA GLN A 64 5.86 20.37 -25.38
C GLN A 64 5.73 18.97 -24.72
N CYS A 65 6.52 18.02 -25.16
CA CYS A 65 6.54 16.69 -24.58
C CYS A 65 6.90 16.73 -23.09
N PRO A 66 6.16 16.02 -22.22
CA PRO A 66 6.45 15.96 -20.79
C PRO A 66 7.87 15.50 -20.47
N LEU A 67 8.50 14.74 -21.38
CA LEU A 67 9.87 14.25 -21.22
C LEU A 67 10.94 15.28 -21.63
N ASN A 68 10.56 16.45 -22.17
CA ASN A 68 11.52 17.45 -22.64
C ASN A 68 12.14 18.27 -21.50
N HIS A 69 11.44 18.40 -20.38
CA HIS A 69 11.83 19.27 -19.25
C HIS A 69 12.25 18.49 -18.00
N GLU A 70 12.67 17.24 -18.17
CA GLU A 70 13.17 16.44 -17.05
C GLU A 70 14.47 17.03 -16.50
N SER A 71 14.51 17.30 -15.19
CA SER A 71 15.71 17.81 -14.54
C SER A 71 16.87 16.79 -14.62
N ALA A 72 18.10 17.29 -14.64
CA ALA A 72 19.29 16.45 -14.58
C ALA A 72 19.29 15.54 -13.33
N GLU A 73 18.78 16.05 -12.23
CA GLU A 73 18.64 15.33 -10.97
C GLU A 73 17.62 14.15 -11.08
N LEU A 74 16.47 14.37 -11.74
CA LEU A 74 15.49 13.30 -11.99
C LEU A 74 16.09 12.20 -12.87
N LEU A 75 16.80 12.60 -13.94
CA LEU A 75 17.50 11.65 -14.80
C LEU A 75 18.58 10.87 -14.03
N ALA A 76 19.36 11.54 -13.18
CA ALA A 76 20.38 10.89 -12.35
C ALA A 76 19.74 9.91 -11.34
N GLY A 77 18.63 10.30 -10.72
CA GLY A 77 17.87 9.45 -9.79
C GLY A 77 17.33 8.20 -10.47
N ARG A 78 16.73 8.35 -11.65
CA ARG A 78 16.23 7.23 -12.46
C ARG A 78 17.36 6.26 -12.83
N ALA A 79 18.49 6.81 -13.26
CA ALA A 79 19.66 5.99 -13.62
C ALA A 79 20.22 5.24 -12.41
N ALA A 80 20.30 5.88 -11.25
CA ALA A 80 20.78 5.24 -10.02
C ALA A 80 19.84 4.10 -9.58
N LEU A 81 18.53 4.37 -9.61
CA LEU A 81 17.50 3.38 -9.26
C LEU A 81 17.51 2.19 -10.22
N TYR A 82 17.54 2.45 -11.53
CA TYR A 82 17.61 1.41 -12.55
C TYR A 82 18.85 0.52 -12.39
N ALA A 83 20.03 1.13 -12.25
CA ALA A 83 21.27 0.39 -12.06
C ALA A 83 21.21 -0.51 -10.81
N TRP A 84 20.67 0.02 -9.70
CA TRP A 84 20.52 -0.72 -8.48
C TRP A 84 19.52 -1.87 -8.62
N LEU A 85 18.33 -1.64 -9.20
CA LEU A 85 17.33 -2.68 -9.43
C LEU A 85 17.87 -3.83 -10.28
N ASN A 86 18.69 -3.53 -11.30
CA ASN A 86 19.36 -4.57 -12.09
C ASN A 86 20.34 -5.42 -11.28
N THR A 87 20.89 -4.90 -10.18
CA THR A 87 21.71 -5.72 -9.27
C THR A 87 20.87 -6.64 -8.38
N LYS A 88 19.59 -6.32 -8.17
CA LYS A 88 18.68 -7.10 -7.32
C LYS A 88 17.81 -8.08 -8.12
N PHE A 89 17.54 -7.75 -9.37
CA PHE A 89 16.70 -8.52 -10.27
C PHE A 89 17.47 -8.70 -11.58
N SER A 90 18.05 -9.89 -11.75
CA SER A 90 18.96 -10.21 -12.87
C SER A 90 18.32 -10.01 -14.24
N ASP A 91 17.01 -10.20 -14.33
CA ASP A 91 16.22 -10.07 -15.54
C ASP A 91 14.87 -9.41 -15.24
N GLY A 92 14.32 -8.71 -16.20
CA GLY A 92 12.95 -8.17 -16.11
C GLY A 92 12.83 -6.73 -15.59
N VAL A 93 13.94 -5.97 -15.45
CA VAL A 93 13.85 -4.53 -15.16
C VAL A 93 13.68 -3.74 -16.44
N THR A 94 12.50 -3.14 -16.62
CA THR A 94 12.18 -2.27 -17.76
C THR A 94 12.24 -0.81 -17.32
N LEU A 95 12.96 0.01 -18.07
CA LEU A 95 13.03 1.45 -17.88
C LEU A 95 11.92 2.14 -18.68
N GLU A 96 11.32 3.19 -18.10
CA GLU A 96 10.34 4.04 -18.76
C GLU A 96 9.22 3.23 -19.45
N LYS A 97 8.58 2.30 -18.70
CA LYS A 97 7.45 1.51 -19.22
C LYS A 97 6.28 2.44 -19.55
N GLN A 98 5.87 2.43 -20.82
CA GLN A 98 4.78 3.25 -21.32
C GLN A 98 3.42 2.56 -21.09
N SER A 99 2.36 3.37 -21.09
CA SER A 99 1.01 2.88 -21.27
C SER A 99 0.86 2.24 -22.65
N GLU A 100 0.00 1.26 -22.76
CA GLU A 100 -0.38 0.71 -24.06
C GLU A 100 -1.04 1.80 -24.93
N ALA A 101 -0.74 1.81 -26.23
CA ALA A 101 -1.17 2.87 -27.14
C ALA A 101 -2.71 2.98 -27.31
N ASN A 102 -3.46 1.98 -26.85
CA ASN A 102 -4.90 1.90 -27.00
C ASN A 102 -5.70 2.35 -25.77
N LEU A 103 -5.02 2.88 -24.72
CA LEU A 103 -5.73 3.42 -23.57
C LEU A 103 -6.32 4.80 -23.90
N GLU A 104 -7.55 5.03 -23.45
CA GLU A 104 -8.20 6.33 -23.51
C GLU A 104 -7.29 7.39 -22.88
N GLU A 105 -7.33 8.63 -23.38
CA GLU A 105 -6.45 9.73 -22.90
C GLU A 105 -6.48 9.90 -21.38
N GLU A 106 -7.64 9.67 -20.75
CA GLU A 106 -7.81 9.75 -19.30
C GLU A 106 -6.95 8.73 -18.53
N ASN A 107 -6.57 7.63 -19.16
CA ASN A 107 -5.78 6.55 -18.55
C ASN A 107 -4.32 6.54 -19.00
N GLN A 108 -3.94 7.45 -19.88
CA GLN A 108 -2.54 7.57 -20.33
C GLN A 108 -1.68 8.15 -19.19
N LEU A 109 -0.54 7.53 -18.98
CA LEU A 109 0.44 8.06 -18.03
C LEU A 109 1.00 9.38 -18.57
N PRO A 110 1.24 10.38 -17.69
CA PRO A 110 1.86 11.66 -18.08
C PRO A 110 3.28 11.43 -18.65
N ARG A 111 3.92 10.36 -18.20
CA ARG A 111 5.20 9.83 -18.71
C ARG A 111 5.28 8.35 -18.38
N GLY A 112 6.23 7.62 -18.95
CA GLY A 112 6.43 6.20 -18.62
C GLY A 112 6.83 5.99 -17.16
N VAL A 113 6.48 4.84 -16.60
CA VAL A 113 6.93 4.42 -15.26
C VAL A 113 8.46 4.36 -15.24
N ASP A 114 9.10 5.01 -14.26
CA ASP A 114 10.55 5.15 -14.24
C ASP A 114 11.28 3.81 -14.23
N CYS A 115 10.89 2.90 -13.36
CA CYS A 115 11.40 1.52 -13.37
C CYS A 115 10.28 0.53 -13.11
N TRP A 116 10.20 -0.49 -13.95
CA TRP A 116 9.25 -1.60 -13.84
C TRP A 116 10.00 -2.91 -13.73
N VAL A 117 9.61 -3.74 -12.76
CA VAL A 117 10.21 -5.06 -12.55
C VAL A 117 9.15 -6.12 -12.79
N GLU A 118 9.31 -6.88 -13.87
CA GLU A 118 8.48 -8.04 -14.15
C GLU A 118 9.01 -9.26 -13.39
N ARG A 119 8.12 -10.01 -12.76
CA ARG A 119 8.48 -11.19 -11.99
C ARG A 119 7.53 -12.33 -12.31
N PRO A 120 7.97 -13.36 -13.04
CA PRO A 120 7.14 -14.51 -13.39
C PRO A 120 6.51 -15.14 -12.16
N GLY A 121 5.18 -15.31 -12.16
CA GLY A 121 4.42 -15.93 -11.07
C GLY A 121 4.33 -15.10 -9.77
N LYS A 122 4.80 -13.84 -9.78
CA LYS A 122 4.72 -12.92 -8.64
C LYS A 122 4.17 -11.58 -9.10
N ARG A 123 3.69 -10.79 -8.13
CA ARG A 123 3.26 -9.42 -8.37
C ARG A 123 4.42 -8.58 -8.91
N SER A 124 4.22 -7.87 -10.02
CA SER A 124 5.20 -6.93 -10.58
C SER A 124 5.45 -5.75 -9.62
N LEU A 125 6.59 -5.08 -9.76
CA LEU A 125 6.91 -3.89 -8.97
C LEU A 125 7.05 -2.70 -9.90
N SER A 126 6.49 -1.57 -9.50
CA SER A 126 6.63 -0.31 -10.19
C SER A 126 7.23 0.74 -9.27
N TYR A 127 8.20 1.49 -9.78
CA TYR A 127 8.87 2.57 -9.06
C TYR A 127 8.71 3.87 -9.84
N TRP A 128 8.26 4.90 -9.14
CA TRP A 128 8.02 6.21 -9.72
C TRP A 128 8.79 7.28 -8.94
N LEU A 129 9.68 7.99 -9.62
CA LEU A 129 10.47 9.07 -9.03
C LEU A 129 9.72 10.40 -9.14
N VAL A 130 9.74 11.16 -8.07
CA VAL A 130 9.12 12.48 -8.00
C VAL A 130 10.18 13.52 -7.67
N GLY A 131 10.55 14.32 -8.66
CA GLY A 131 11.57 15.38 -8.54
C GLY A 131 10.99 16.77 -8.25
N GLY A 132 9.67 16.94 -8.31
CA GLY A 132 9.02 18.24 -8.18
C GLY A 132 7.56 18.13 -7.78
N ARG A 133 6.77 19.15 -8.13
CA ARG A 133 5.32 19.12 -7.96
C ARG A 133 4.73 18.10 -8.95
N MET A 134 3.84 17.29 -8.45
CA MET A 134 3.06 16.34 -9.23
C MET A 134 1.59 16.54 -8.90
N ASP A 135 0.76 16.68 -9.92
CA ASP A 135 -0.65 16.93 -9.75
C ASP A 135 -1.40 15.69 -9.22
N LEU A 136 -2.54 15.92 -8.57
CA LEU A 136 -3.34 14.84 -8.02
C LEU A 136 -3.82 13.87 -9.12
N GLU A 137 -4.22 14.43 -10.27
CA GLU A 137 -4.67 13.66 -11.41
C GLU A 137 -3.59 12.68 -11.91
N ASP A 138 -2.37 13.16 -12.08
CA ASP A 138 -1.23 12.33 -12.50
C ASP A 138 -0.96 11.19 -11.49
N ARG A 139 -1.04 11.48 -10.19
CA ARG A 139 -0.88 10.45 -9.15
C ARG A 139 -1.96 9.38 -9.21
N VAL A 140 -3.20 9.80 -9.47
CA VAL A 140 -4.32 8.86 -9.65
C VAL A 140 -4.12 8.00 -10.87
N LYS A 141 -3.69 8.57 -12.01
CA LYS A 141 -3.36 7.82 -13.24
C LYS A 141 -2.27 6.78 -12.99
N VAL A 142 -1.18 7.18 -12.31
CA VAL A 142 -0.08 6.25 -11.98
C VAL A 142 -0.55 5.10 -11.08
N ARG A 143 -1.36 5.40 -10.07
CA ARG A 143 -1.91 4.37 -9.18
C ARG A 143 -2.81 3.40 -9.93
N ARG A 144 -3.75 3.91 -10.72
CA ARG A 144 -4.65 3.09 -11.55
C ARG A 144 -3.88 2.21 -12.53
N PHE A 145 -2.83 2.76 -13.15
CA PHE A 145 -1.97 1.99 -14.04
C PHE A 145 -1.29 0.83 -13.31
N ALA A 146 -0.71 1.07 -12.15
CA ALA A 146 -0.07 0.01 -11.37
C ALA A 146 -1.09 -1.06 -10.93
N GLU A 147 -2.28 -0.66 -10.49
CA GLU A 147 -3.37 -1.56 -10.09
C GLU A 147 -3.86 -2.41 -11.27
N ALA A 148 -4.12 -1.79 -12.43
CA ALA A 148 -4.57 -2.49 -13.65
C ALA A 148 -3.57 -3.54 -14.13
N HIS A 149 -2.28 -3.33 -13.90
CA HIS A 149 -1.21 -4.27 -14.24
C HIS A 149 -0.82 -5.19 -13.08
N GLY A 150 -1.58 -5.21 -11.98
CA GLY A 150 -1.30 -6.03 -10.81
C GLY A 150 0.06 -5.75 -10.17
N ALA A 151 0.57 -4.52 -10.30
CA ALA A 151 1.88 -4.15 -9.77
C ALA A 151 1.78 -3.49 -8.38
N ALA A 152 2.81 -3.66 -7.57
CA ALA A 152 3.00 -2.87 -6.36
C ALA A 152 3.66 -1.53 -6.74
N LEU A 153 3.06 -0.42 -6.33
CA LEU A 153 3.55 0.93 -6.62
C LEU A 153 4.42 1.43 -5.47
N ASN A 154 5.62 1.87 -5.81
CA ASN A 154 6.58 2.45 -4.89
C ASN A 154 6.97 3.87 -5.35
N TRP A 155 6.68 4.84 -4.50
CA TRP A 155 7.05 6.22 -4.73
C TRP A 155 8.45 6.50 -4.18
N VAL A 156 9.25 7.24 -4.95
CA VAL A 156 10.58 7.68 -4.55
C VAL A 156 10.69 9.17 -4.82
N SER A 157 10.89 9.94 -3.78
CA SER A 157 11.11 11.38 -3.90
C SER A 157 12.60 11.68 -4.07
N LEU A 158 12.93 12.75 -4.79
CA LEU A 158 14.28 13.30 -4.79
C LEU A 158 14.54 14.18 -3.55
N PRO A 159 15.79 14.39 -3.11
CA PRO A 159 16.09 15.16 -1.93
C PRO A 159 15.66 16.62 -2.07
N ARG A 160 15.31 17.23 -0.95
CA ARG A 160 15.06 18.66 -0.82
C ARG A 160 15.75 19.18 0.43
N GLU A 161 16.40 20.31 0.34
CA GLU A 161 17.16 20.92 1.44
C GLU A 161 16.29 21.21 2.68
N ALA A 162 15.01 21.50 2.50
CA ALA A 162 14.11 21.98 3.57
C ALA A 162 13.42 20.89 4.40
N ARG A 163 13.78 19.59 4.27
CA ARG A 163 13.06 18.50 4.97
C ARG A 163 13.33 18.39 6.46
N ARG A 164 14.51 18.79 6.90
CA ARG A 164 14.88 18.65 8.31
C ARG A 164 14.24 19.75 9.15
N GLY A 165 13.37 19.34 10.06
CA GLY A 165 12.85 20.22 11.10
C GLY A 165 13.94 20.61 12.11
N ARG A 166 13.72 21.70 12.86
CA ARG A 166 14.66 22.17 13.90
C ARG A 166 14.87 21.19 15.06
N SER A 167 13.97 20.23 15.22
CA SER A 167 14.02 19.24 16.31
C SER A 167 14.28 17.84 15.75
N PRO A 168 15.02 16.97 16.47
CA PRO A 168 15.24 15.58 16.07
C PRO A 168 13.91 14.83 15.84
N GLY A 169 13.85 14.05 14.76
CA GLY A 169 12.67 13.28 14.39
C GLY A 169 11.51 14.10 13.80
N ARG A 170 11.66 15.43 13.66
CA ARG A 170 10.68 16.29 12.99
C ARG A 170 11.03 16.44 11.51
N VAL A 171 10.07 16.11 10.65
CA VAL A 171 10.20 16.16 9.20
C VAL A 171 9.19 17.15 8.64
N ILE A 172 9.65 17.99 7.71
CA ILE A 172 8.80 18.93 7.00
C ILE A 172 8.55 18.38 5.61
N LEU A 173 7.28 18.11 5.27
CA LEU A 173 6.89 17.57 3.99
C LEU A 173 6.15 18.60 3.14
N SER A 174 6.47 18.66 1.87
CA SER A 174 5.69 19.40 0.88
C SER A 174 4.31 18.75 0.64
N PRO A 175 3.34 19.47 0.08
CA PRO A 175 2.04 18.87 -0.27
C PRO A 175 2.18 17.60 -1.13
N THR A 176 3.07 17.61 -2.13
CA THR A 176 3.33 16.44 -2.96
C THR A 176 3.87 15.26 -2.16
N GLU A 177 4.85 15.49 -1.27
CA GLU A 177 5.47 14.41 -0.48
C GLU A 177 4.50 13.77 0.51
N ARG A 178 3.59 14.55 1.07
CA ARG A 178 2.52 14.02 1.95
C ARG A 178 1.66 12.98 1.25
N ASP A 179 1.35 13.25 -0.01
CA ASP A 179 0.53 12.36 -0.82
C ASP A 179 1.31 11.13 -1.37
N LEU A 180 2.65 11.14 -1.23
CA LEU A 180 3.51 10.00 -1.54
C LEU A 180 3.76 9.09 -0.34
N ILE A 181 3.30 9.45 0.86
CA ILE A 181 3.37 8.58 2.03
C ILE A 181 2.55 7.32 1.73
N THR A 182 3.19 6.18 1.80
CA THR A 182 2.55 4.88 1.58
C THR A 182 2.52 4.09 2.89
N PRO A 183 1.42 3.37 3.19
CA PRO A 183 1.41 2.42 4.28
C PRO A 183 2.52 1.39 4.07
N SER A 184 3.26 1.11 5.13
CA SER A 184 4.39 0.19 5.12
C SER A 184 4.10 -0.99 6.05
N GLU A 185 4.39 -2.22 5.59
CA GLU A 185 4.35 -3.39 6.47
C GLU A 185 5.33 -3.25 7.64
N LEU A 186 6.46 -2.57 7.42
CA LEU A 186 7.46 -2.29 8.46
C LEU A 186 6.94 -1.33 9.52
N ASP A 187 6.15 -0.33 9.11
CA ASP A 187 5.55 0.62 10.04
C ASP A 187 4.44 -0.02 10.87
N ALA A 188 3.62 -0.86 10.27
CA ALA A 188 2.58 -1.62 10.96
C ALA A 188 3.15 -2.53 12.07
N ILE A 189 4.36 -3.04 11.87
CA ILE A 189 5.09 -3.86 12.84
C ILE A 189 5.73 -3.00 13.95
N SER A 190 6.15 -1.78 13.62
CA SER A 190 6.85 -0.87 14.53
C SER A 190 5.90 -0.03 15.40
N CYS A 191 4.69 0.22 14.93
CA CYS A 191 3.68 1.01 15.63
C CYS A 191 2.66 0.09 16.32
N HIS A 192 2.72 0.06 17.65
CA HIS A 192 1.74 -0.67 18.48
C HIS A 192 0.38 0.04 18.58
N SER A 193 0.13 1.05 17.77
CA SER A 193 -1.11 1.85 17.80
C SER A 193 -1.74 1.92 16.41
N ASP A 194 -3.07 2.01 16.37
CA ASP A 194 -3.94 2.16 15.19
C ASP A 194 -3.68 3.42 14.35
N CYS A 195 -2.49 4.01 14.44
CA CYS A 195 -2.11 5.15 13.65
C CYS A 195 -1.84 4.70 12.21
N SER A 196 -2.46 5.36 11.25
CA SER A 196 -2.16 5.26 9.82
C SER A 196 -0.78 5.87 9.54
N ALA A 197 0.25 5.25 10.10
CA ALA A 197 1.63 5.61 9.84
C ALA A 197 2.03 5.11 8.47
N GLY A 198 2.88 5.85 7.79
CA GLY A 198 3.39 5.47 6.48
C GLY A 198 4.85 5.86 6.32
N SER A 199 5.44 5.42 5.23
CA SER A 199 6.84 5.69 4.89
C SER A 199 6.96 6.58 3.67
N LEU A 200 8.03 7.39 3.64
CA LEU A 200 8.47 8.16 2.49
C LEU A 200 9.92 7.82 2.16
N HIS A 201 10.18 7.47 0.91
CA HIS A 201 11.52 7.14 0.42
C HIS A 201 12.10 8.31 -0.38
N CYS A 202 13.34 8.67 -0.10
CA CYS A 202 14.06 9.77 -0.75
C CYS A 202 15.42 9.28 -1.25
N LEU A 203 15.63 9.36 -2.55
CA LEU A 203 16.88 8.95 -3.19
C LEU A 203 17.71 10.17 -3.55
N ASP A 204 18.89 10.30 -2.96
CA ASP A 204 19.90 11.24 -3.43
C ASP A 204 20.71 10.56 -4.56
N PRO A 205 20.57 11.03 -5.81
CA PRO A 205 21.25 10.41 -6.94
C PRO A 205 22.75 10.66 -6.97
N GLU A 206 23.25 11.72 -6.34
CA GLU A 206 24.66 12.09 -6.33
C GLU A 206 25.43 11.22 -5.36
N SER A 207 25.02 11.20 -4.10
CA SER A 207 25.64 10.39 -3.06
C SER A 207 25.20 8.91 -3.11
N ARG A 208 24.17 8.57 -3.89
CA ARG A 208 23.51 7.24 -3.92
C ARG A 208 23.00 6.79 -2.56
N MET A 209 22.61 7.73 -1.72
CA MET A 209 22.01 7.43 -0.43
C MET A 209 20.50 7.36 -0.55
N LEU A 210 19.90 6.34 0.04
CA LEU A 210 18.45 6.25 0.23
C LEU A 210 18.13 6.59 1.68
N THR A 211 17.34 7.65 1.85
CA THR A 211 16.77 8.03 3.13
C THR A 211 15.31 7.60 3.18
N THR A 212 14.95 6.83 4.18
CA THR A 212 13.55 6.46 4.44
C THR A 212 13.09 7.11 5.74
N TYR A 213 12.01 7.84 5.66
CA TYR A 213 11.28 8.33 6.83
C TYR A 213 10.20 7.32 7.16
N ARG A 214 10.33 6.66 8.33
CA ARG A 214 9.44 5.61 8.83
C ARG A 214 8.44 6.14 9.84
N ALA A 215 7.31 5.48 9.94
CA ALA A 215 6.28 5.74 10.94
C ALA A 215 5.90 7.24 10.99
N LEU A 216 5.71 7.84 9.83
CA LEU A 216 5.37 9.25 9.69
C LEU A 216 3.97 9.53 10.22
N VAL A 217 3.88 10.31 11.28
CA VAL A 217 2.64 10.76 11.89
C VAL A 217 2.56 12.28 11.86
N CYS A 218 1.46 12.83 11.36
CA CYS A 218 1.22 14.28 11.38
C CYS A 218 1.05 14.77 12.81
N ILE A 219 1.77 15.82 13.22
CA ILE A 219 1.83 16.26 14.63
C ILE A 219 1.11 17.57 14.93
N GLU A 220 1.28 18.60 14.12
CA GLU A 220 0.80 19.95 14.46
C GLU A 220 0.03 20.62 13.31
N SER A 221 0.52 20.46 12.09
CA SER A 221 -0.10 20.97 10.89
C SER A 221 0.20 20.01 9.74
N PRO A 222 -0.52 20.13 8.62
CA PRO A 222 -0.36 19.17 7.51
C PRO A 222 1.07 19.05 6.95
N GLN A 223 1.96 19.96 7.29
CA GLN A 223 3.35 19.93 6.80
C GLN A 223 4.35 19.35 7.81
N TYR A 224 3.98 19.19 9.09
CA TYR A 224 4.90 18.71 10.14
C TYR A 224 4.58 17.28 10.53
N TYR A 225 5.59 16.45 10.42
CA TYR A 225 5.51 15.03 10.74
C TYR A 225 6.56 14.65 11.78
N ARG A 226 6.25 13.65 12.55
CA ARG A 226 7.24 12.94 13.38
C ARG A 226 7.45 11.57 12.74
N GLY A 227 8.72 11.14 12.68
CA GLY A 227 9.08 9.83 12.14
C GLY A 227 10.52 9.49 12.46
N GLN A 228 10.92 8.28 12.11
CA GLN A 228 12.30 7.81 12.21
C GLN A 228 12.98 7.98 10.86
N GLU A 229 14.15 8.60 10.84
CA GLU A 229 14.98 8.73 9.64
C GLU A 229 16.01 7.61 9.63
N VAL A 230 16.04 6.84 8.55
CA VAL A 230 17.05 5.81 8.31
C VAL A 230 17.69 6.09 6.95
N THR A 231 19.00 6.29 6.94
CA THR A 231 19.76 6.59 5.72
C THR A 231 20.81 5.52 5.49
N THR A 232 20.86 4.98 4.29
CA THR A 232 21.78 3.90 3.91
C THR A 232 22.17 4.05 2.45
N GLU A 233 23.37 3.64 2.11
CA GLU A 233 23.79 3.54 0.70
C GLU A 233 22.86 2.59 -0.06
N LEU A 234 22.40 3.01 -1.25
CA LEU A 234 21.42 2.28 -2.05
C LEU A 234 21.86 0.83 -2.35
N SER A 235 23.16 0.61 -2.53
CA SER A 235 23.74 -0.74 -2.75
C SER A 235 23.40 -1.74 -1.65
N ARG A 236 23.28 -1.27 -0.40
CA ARG A 236 23.00 -2.07 0.80
C ARG A 236 21.51 -2.25 1.10
N VAL A 237 20.67 -1.49 0.43
CA VAL A 237 19.20 -1.56 0.61
C VAL A 237 18.68 -2.87 0.01
N LEU A 238 17.74 -3.50 0.70
CA LEU A 238 17.01 -4.68 0.25
C LEU A 238 15.63 -4.27 -0.29
N VAL A 239 14.99 -5.21 -0.98
CA VAL A 239 13.63 -5.03 -1.51
C VAL A 239 12.72 -6.08 -0.89
N MET A 240 11.59 -5.65 -0.35
CA MET A 240 10.55 -6.57 0.12
C MET A 240 9.99 -7.37 -1.06
N PRO A 241 9.98 -8.72 -0.99
CA PRO A 241 9.61 -9.54 -2.14
C PRO A 241 8.18 -9.30 -2.66
N ASN A 242 7.24 -8.95 -1.81
CA ASN A 242 5.82 -8.83 -2.20
C ASN A 242 5.40 -7.41 -2.55
N THR A 243 5.90 -6.43 -1.81
CA THR A 243 5.50 -5.02 -1.94
C THR A 243 6.48 -4.19 -2.74
N GLY A 244 7.72 -4.63 -2.90
CA GLY A 244 8.79 -3.83 -3.52
C GLY A 244 9.32 -2.73 -2.62
N GLU A 245 8.86 -2.66 -1.38
CA GLU A 245 9.27 -1.64 -0.41
C GLU A 245 10.76 -1.74 -0.11
N PHE A 246 11.41 -0.59 0.08
CA PHE A 246 12.82 -0.52 0.46
C PHE A 246 13.01 -0.86 1.93
N VAL A 247 13.97 -1.74 2.21
CA VAL A 247 14.30 -2.20 3.57
C VAL A 247 15.77 -1.96 3.85
N HIS A 248 16.06 -1.20 4.89
CA HIS A 248 17.44 -0.98 5.33
C HIS A 248 17.95 -2.22 6.09
N PRO A 249 19.26 -2.52 6.05
CA PRO A 249 19.80 -3.77 6.60
C PRO A 249 19.39 -4.07 8.05
N GLY A 250 19.42 -3.06 8.92
CA GLY A 250 19.01 -3.22 10.33
C GLY A 250 17.50 -3.43 10.54
N GLU A 251 16.67 -3.04 9.56
CA GLU A 251 15.22 -3.25 9.60
C GLU A 251 14.86 -4.69 9.23
N TYR A 252 15.58 -5.28 8.29
CA TYR A 252 15.31 -6.65 7.83
C TYR A 252 15.40 -7.66 8.97
N GLU A 253 16.43 -7.55 9.79
CA GLU A 253 16.60 -8.44 10.95
C GLU A 253 15.49 -8.25 12.00
N ARG A 254 15.11 -7.02 12.27
CA ARG A 254 13.96 -6.71 13.15
C ARG A 254 12.66 -7.28 12.60
N LEU A 255 12.42 -7.11 11.30
CA LEU A 255 11.25 -7.62 10.62
C LEU A 255 11.16 -9.15 10.72
N LYS A 256 12.27 -9.84 10.55
CA LYS A 256 12.34 -11.29 10.70
C LYS A 256 11.95 -11.72 12.11
N ILE A 257 12.53 -11.09 13.12
CA ILE A 257 12.22 -11.37 14.53
C ILE A 257 10.72 -11.17 14.81
N VAL A 258 10.15 -10.04 14.39
CA VAL A 258 8.75 -9.71 14.63
C VAL A 258 7.81 -10.66 13.87
N ARG A 259 8.11 -11.02 12.62
CA ARG A 259 7.33 -12.00 11.85
C ARG A 259 7.36 -13.39 12.49
N ASP A 260 8.51 -13.82 12.98
CA ASP A 260 8.64 -15.09 13.69
C ASP A 260 7.83 -15.08 15.00
N GLU A 261 7.81 -13.96 15.71
CA GLU A 261 7.01 -13.81 16.92
C GLU A 261 5.50 -13.80 16.62
N LEU A 262 5.04 -13.03 15.64
CA LEU A 262 3.65 -13.03 15.19
C LEU A 262 3.19 -14.43 14.78
N ARG A 263 4.01 -15.14 14.02
CA ARG A 263 3.70 -16.53 13.63
C ARG A 263 3.54 -17.44 14.85
N ARG A 264 4.42 -17.33 15.85
CA ARG A 264 4.30 -18.09 17.10
C ARG A 264 3.01 -17.75 17.87
N GLN A 265 2.65 -16.47 17.90
CA GLN A 265 1.41 -16.02 18.54
C GLN A 265 0.17 -16.54 17.80
N GLU A 266 0.14 -16.50 16.48
CA GLU A 266 -0.94 -17.07 15.66
C GLU A 266 -1.06 -18.58 15.86
N GLU A 267 0.05 -19.31 15.85
CA GLU A 267 0.07 -20.75 16.12
C GLU A 267 -0.46 -21.07 17.53
N SER A 268 -0.04 -20.30 18.53
CA SER A 268 -0.53 -20.42 19.89
C SER A 268 -2.03 -20.16 19.98
N HIS A 269 -2.50 -19.10 19.33
CA HIS A 269 -3.93 -18.76 19.28
C HIS A 269 -4.75 -19.87 18.62
N ARG A 270 -4.31 -20.38 17.47
CA ARG A 270 -4.96 -21.52 16.78
C ARG A 270 -5.01 -22.76 17.65
N ARG A 271 -3.93 -23.08 18.39
CA ARG A 271 -3.92 -24.22 19.33
C ARG A 271 -4.93 -24.04 20.46
N THR A 272 -4.99 -22.83 21.02
CA THR A 272 -5.94 -22.50 22.09
C THR A 272 -7.39 -22.58 21.59
N GLN A 273 -7.65 -22.05 20.39
CA GLN A 273 -8.97 -22.13 19.77
C GLN A 273 -9.39 -23.57 19.48
N ALA A 274 -8.51 -24.36 18.87
CA ALA A 274 -8.77 -25.77 18.60
C ALA A 274 -9.01 -26.58 19.89
N ALA A 275 -8.28 -26.25 20.97
CA ALA A 275 -8.52 -26.88 22.28
C ALA A 275 -9.88 -26.49 22.89
N ALA A 276 -10.29 -25.24 22.72
CA ALA A 276 -11.59 -24.74 23.15
C ALA A 276 -12.74 -25.44 22.38
N GLU A 277 -12.60 -25.55 21.07
CA GLU A 277 -13.56 -26.23 20.18
C GLU A 277 -13.69 -27.72 20.56
N ARG A 278 -12.59 -28.41 20.81
CA ARG A 278 -12.61 -29.80 21.28
C ARG A 278 -13.35 -29.94 22.60
N ARG A 279 -13.07 -29.10 23.59
CA ARG A 279 -13.75 -29.10 24.88
C ARG A 279 -15.24 -28.82 24.72
N GLN A 280 -15.62 -27.94 23.82
CA GLN A 280 -17.01 -27.64 23.53
C GLN A 280 -17.73 -28.86 22.89
N ALA A 281 -17.09 -29.50 21.91
CA ALA A 281 -17.59 -30.71 21.27
C ALA A 281 -17.76 -31.87 22.28
N GLU A 282 -16.78 -32.07 23.16
CA GLU A 282 -16.86 -33.07 24.24
C GLU A 282 -18.04 -32.79 25.20
N ARG A 283 -18.24 -31.53 25.60
CA ARG A 283 -19.37 -31.10 26.43
C ARG A 283 -20.70 -31.35 25.73
N THR A 284 -20.79 -31.04 24.45
CA THR A 284 -22.00 -31.26 23.64
C THR A 284 -22.28 -32.75 23.50
N ALA A 285 -21.29 -33.57 23.22
CA ALA A 285 -21.40 -35.01 23.13
C ALA A 285 -21.82 -35.63 24.48
N ALA A 286 -21.22 -35.19 25.58
CA ALA A 286 -21.58 -35.62 26.93
C ALA A 286 -23.04 -35.27 27.29
N ALA A 287 -23.48 -34.06 26.94
CA ALA A 287 -24.86 -33.62 27.15
C ALA A 287 -25.86 -34.44 26.33
N GLN A 288 -25.54 -34.74 25.08
CA GLN A 288 -26.34 -35.59 24.20
C GLN A 288 -26.42 -37.03 24.74
N ALA A 289 -25.30 -37.59 25.19
CA ALA A 289 -25.26 -38.91 25.79
C ALA A 289 -26.09 -39.00 27.12
N ALA A 290 -26.04 -37.94 27.94
CA ALA A 290 -26.86 -37.84 29.14
C ALA A 290 -28.34 -37.73 28.82
N ALA A 291 -28.71 -36.94 27.81
CA ALA A 291 -30.11 -36.86 27.36
C ALA A 291 -30.63 -38.20 26.80
N ALA A 292 -29.81 -38.92 26.03
CA ALA A 292 -30.16 -40.23 25.51
C ALA A 292 -30.40 -41.28 26.64
N ARG A 293 -29.58 -41.24 27.70
CA ARG A 293 -29.76 -42.11 28.88
C ARG A 293 -31.05 -41.79 29.65
N ALA A 294 -31.37 -40.52 29.82
CA ALA A 294 -32.59 -40.08 30.48
C ALA A 294 -33.86 -40.53 29.74
N VAL A 295 -33.81 -40.66 28.41
CA VAL A 295 -34.95 -41.18 27.62
C VAL A 295 -35.10 -42.69 27.77
N THR A 296 -34.03 -43.46 28.00
CA THR A 296 -34.09 -44.93 28.18
C THR A 296 -34.48 -45.32 29.56
N ASP A 297 -34.32 -44.51 30.59
CA ASP A 297 -34.68 -44.81 32.00
C ASP A 297 -36.15 -44.51 32.32
N VAL A 298 -36.93 -43.97 31.39
CA VAL A 298 -38.41 -43.90 31.56
C VAL A 298 -38.99 -45.27 31.32
N GLN A 299 -38.91 -46.16 32.35
CA GLN A 299 -39.71 -47.35 32.36
C GLN A 299 -41.20 -46.97 32.27
N PRO A 300 -41.99 -47.62 31.41
CA PRO A 300 -43.40 -47.38 31.37
C PRO A 300 -43.99 -47.87 32.73
N SER A 301 -44.45 -46.93 33.53
CA SER A 301 -45.23 -47.26 34.73
C SER A 301 -46.41 -48.11 34.31
N PRO A 302 -46.73 -49.22 35.04
CA PRO A 302 -47.93 -50.06 34.75
C PRO A 302 -49.16 -49.17 34.87
N SER A 303 -49.94 -49.10 33.80
CA SER A 303 -51.22 -48.40 33.76
C SER A 303 -52.15 -48.86 34.85
N PRO A 304 -52.72 -47.98 35.69
CA PRO A 304 -53.90 -48.31 36.50
C PRO A 304 -55.11 -48.32 35.56
N ALA A 305 -55.79 -49.46 35.54
CA ALA A 305 -57.04 -49.65 34.84
C ALA A 305 -58.12 -48.70 35.38
N GLY A 306 -58.81 -48.00 34.51
CA GLY A 306 -60.17 -47.48 34.75
C GLY A 306 -60.26 -46.00 35.17
N GLY A 307 -60.53 -45.13 34.26
CA GLY A 307 -60.96 -43.76 34.51
C GLY A 307 -61.36 -43.05 33.21
N ARG A 308 -62.69 -43.02 32.98
CA ARG A 308 -63.29 -42.29 31.85
C ARG A 308 -63.04 -40.78 31.97
N GLY A 309 -62.67 -40.17 30.88
CA GLY A 309 -63.09 -38.81 30.56
C GLY A 309 -62.11 -37.70 30.83
N ARG A 310 -61.61 -37.17 29.79
CA ARG A 310 -61.45 -35.78 29.35
C ARG A 310 -60.25 -35.66 28.42
N ALA A 311 -60.54 -35.29 27.21
CA ALA A 311 -59.51 -34.92 26.27
C ALA A 311 -58.71 -33.72 26.81
N PRO A 312 -57.35 -33.72 26.84
CA PRO A 312 -56.57 -32.53 27.09
C PRO A 312 -56.40 -31.76 25.81
N THR A 313 -56.73 -30.51 25.88
CA THR A 313 -56.53 -29.49 24.86
C THR A 313 -55.07 -29.41 24.49
N SER A 314 -54.83 -29.32 23.17
CA SER A 314 -53.59 -29.30 22.43
C SER A 314 -52.74 -28.01 22.63
N ASN A 315 -52.21 -27.71 23.80
CA ASN A 315 -51.42 -26.49 24.01
C ASN A 315 -49.99 -26.71 24.52
N ALA A 316 -49.56 -27.96 24.72
CA ALA A 316 -48.20 -28.20 25.23
C ALA A 316 -47.16 -28.45 24.14
N PHE A 317 -47.59 -28.83 22.92
CA PHE A 317 -46.67 -29.10 21.82
C PHE A 317 -46.23 -27.83 21.04
N ASP A 318 -47.06 -26.80 21.04
CA ASP A 318 -46.71 -25.53 20.34
C ASP A 318 -45.62 -24.73 21.05
N PHE A 319 -45.46 -24.89 22.36
CA PHE A 319 -44.45 -24.15 23.12
C PHE A 319 -43.03 -24.68 22.91
N LEU A 320 -42.85 -25.98 22.65
CA LEU A 320 -41.54 -26.56 22.36
C LEU A 320 -41.11 -26.37 20.93
N ALA A 321 -42.06 -26.35 19.97
CA ALA A 321 -41.77 -26.03 18.58
C ALA A 321 -41.36 -24.55 18.39
N ALA A 322 -42.00 -23.64 19.14
CA ALA A 322 -41.62 -22.20 19.12
C ALA A 322 -40.21 -21.95 19.69
N ARG A 323 -39.80 -22.76 20.68
CA ARG A 323 -38.45 -22.59 21.26
C ARG A 323 -37.34 -23.17 20.40
N ALA A 324 -37.62 -24.16 19.56
CA ALA A 324 -36.63 -24.69 18.59
C ALA A 324 -36.41 -23.77 17.40
N SER A 325 -37.41 -22.97 16.98
CA SER A 325 -37.28 -22.04 15.88
C SER A 325 -36.42 -20.78 16.23
N TRP A 326 -36.29 -20.47 17.51
CA TRP A 326 -35.42 -19.35 17.97
C TRP A 326 -33.94 -19.70 17.97
N LEU A 327 -33.59 -20.97 18.01
CA LEU A 327 -32.20 -21.44 18.01
C LEU A 327 -31.61 -21.61 16.60
N SER A 328 -32.41 -21.42 15.55
CA SER A 328 -32.00 -21.63 14.15
C SER A 328 -31.90 -20.36 13.32
N ARG A 329 -32.06 -19.18 13.91
CA ARG A 329 -31.75 -17.94 13.21
C ARG A 329 -30.24 -17.72 13.28
N PRO A 330 -29.53 -17.61 12.16
CA PRO A 330 -28.18 -17.08 12.16
C PRO A 330 -28.27 -15.65 12.73
N GLU A 331 -27.60 -15.42 13.86
CA GLU A 331 -27.39 -14.09 14.40
C GLU A 331 -26.63 -13.31 13.32
N THR A 332 -27.32 -12.45 12.58
CA THR A 332 -26.67 -11.33 11.91
C THR A 332 -25.92 -10.59 13.01
N PRO A 333 -24.59 -10.39 12.85
CA PRO A 333 -23.85 -9.63 13.83
C PRO A 333 -24.58 -8.29 14.01
N PRO A 334 -24.77 -7.82 15.23
CA PRO A 334 -25.41 -6.54 15.47
C PRO A 334 -24.62 -5.52 14.67
N VAL A 335 -25.29 -4.79 13.77
CA VAL A 335 -24.76 -3.55 13.20
C VAL A 335 -24.44 -2.73 14.43
N THR A 336 -23.15 -2.59 14.73
CA THR A 336 -22.67 -1.71 15.77
C THR A 336 -23.07 -0.31 15.33
N GLU A 337 -24.22 0.15 15.81
CA GLU A 337 -24.60 1.54 15.68
C GLU A 337 -23.44 2.36 16.26
N GLU A 338 -22.85 3.23 15.45
CA GLU A 338 -21.83 4.14 15.92
C GLU A 338 -22.36 4.89 17.14
N PRO A 339 -21.60 4.92 18.25
CA PRO A 339 -22.09 5.52 19.48
C PRO A 339 -22.43 6.99 19.25
N GLU A 340 -23.65 7.38 19.54
CA GLU A 340 -24.03 8.78 19.62
C GLU A 340 -23.31 9.43 20.80
N GLY A 341 -22.63 10.53 20.54
CA GLY A 341 -22.01 11.27 21.62
C GLY A 341 -22.41 12.76 21.58
N THR A 342 -22.12 13.46 22.64
CA THR A 342 -22.46 14.90 22.78
C THR A 342 -21.23 15.74 22.51
N CYS A 343 -21.31 16.65 21.52
CA CYS A 343 -20.21 17.55 21.19
C CYS A 343 -19.91 18.48 22.38
N THR A 344 -18.66 18.48 22.85
CA THR A 344 -18.24 19.33 23.99
C THR A 344 -18.26 20.82 23.69
N LEU A 345 -18.28 21.23 22.40
CA LEU A 345 -18.29 22.63 22.00
C LEU A 345 -19.69 23.22 21.82
N CYS A 346 -20.68 22.43 21.39
CA CYS A 346 -22.02 22.95 21.11
C CYS A 346 -23.14 22.17 21.81
N GLY A 347 -22.86 21.11 22.54
CA GLY A 347 -23.85 20.31 23.25
C GLY A 347 -24.79 19.46 22.38
N LYS A 348 -24.62 19.44 21.04
CA LYS A 348 -25.47 18.64 20.15
C LYS A 348 -25.07 17.16 20.20
N ARG A 349 -26.05 16.31 20.28
CA ARG A 349 -25.88 14.87 20.00
C ARG A 349 -25.68 14.66 18.50
N THR A 350 -24.66 13.93 18.12
CA THR A 350 -24.36 13.67 16.72
C THR A 350 -23.62 12.33 16.57
N ARG A 351 -23.72 11.72 15.41
CA ARG A 351 -22.91 10.57 14.98
C ARG A 351 -21.74 11.02 14.09
N ASP A 352 -21.69 12.29 13.69
CA ASP A 352 -20.66 12.84 12.80
C ASP A 352 -19.51 13.46 13.60
N TRP A 353 -18.58 12.64 14.02
CA TRP A 353 -17.39 12.99 14.80
C TRP A 353 -16.20 13.28 13.91
N VAL A 354 -15.36 14.21 14.31
CA VAL A 354 -14.03 14.43 13.69
C VAL A 354 -12.90 14.12 14.67
N VAL A 355 -13.15 14.31 15.97
CA VAL A 355 -12.18 13.99 17.03
C VAL A 355 -12.91 13.29 18.16
N PHE A 356 -12.43 12.09 18.49
CA PHE A 356 -12.89 11.36 19.66
C PHE A 356 -11.67 10.99 20.49
N ASP A 357 -11.56 11.54 21.67
CA ASP A 357 -10.53 11.14 22.64
C ASP A 357 -11.09 10.03 23.54
N THR A 358 -10.57 8.81 23.33
CA THR A 358 -10.99 7.64 24.08
C THR A 358 -10.64 7.69 25.57
N LYS A 359 -9.69 8.56 25.97
CA LYS A 359 -9.29 8.72 27.39
C LYS A 359 -10.19 9.69 28.12
N THR A 360 -10.66 10.74 27.46
CA THR A 360 -11.48 11.78 28.08
C THR A 360 -12.96 11.66 27.70
N THR A 361 -13.33 10.77 26.79
CA THR A 361 -14.67 10.65 26.19
C THR A 361 -15.16 11.97 25.57
N GLU A 362 -14.24 12.89 25.29
CA GLU A 362 -14.58 14.16 24.62
C GLU A 362 -14.72 13.97 23.11
N CYS A 363 -15.78 14.56 22.57
CA CYS A 363 -16.06 14.50 21.15
C CYS A 363 -16.38 15.88 20.59
N LYS A 364 -15.90 16.16 19.38
CA LYS A 364 -16.12 17.43 18.67
C LYS A 364 -16.77 17.16 17.32
N CYS A 365 -17.93 17.76 17.08
CA CYS A 365 -18.61 17.58 15.80
C CYS A 365 -17.96 18.39 14.67
N ARG A 366 -18.12 17.93 13.44
CA ARG A 366 -17.53 18.52 12.23
C ARG A 366 -17.92 20.00 12.05
N ASP A 367 -19.17 20.37 12.37
CA ASP A 367 -19.66 21.73 12.24
C ASP A 367 -18.96 22.70 13.19
N CYS A 368 -18.68 22.29 14.41
CA CYS A 368 -17.95 23.11 15.37
C CYS A 368 -16.50 23.31 14.98
N LEU A 369 -15.83 22.28 14.45
CA LEU A 369 -14.47 22.39 13.97
C LEU A 369 -14.37 23.28 12.73
N ARG A 370 -15.33 23.21 11.81
CA ARG A 370 -15.40 24.16 10.66
C ARG A 370 -15.54 25.60 11.10
N LYS A 371 -16.38 25.90 12.09
CA LYS A 371 -16.55 27.26 12.62
C LYS A 371 -15.31 27.81 13.31
N GLN A 372 -14.45 26.93 13.85
CA GLN A 372 -13.17 27.32 14.47
C GLN A 372 -12.02 27.43 13.46
N GLY A 373 -12.25 27.21 12.16
CA GLY A 373 -11.20 27.22 11.12
C GLY A 373 -10.24 26.01 11.19
N ASN A 374 -10.55 25.02 12.01
CA ASN A 374 -9.71 23.83 12.27
C ASN A 374 -10.26 22.55 11.61
N ALA A 375 -11.21 22.65 10.70
CA ALA A 375 -11.69 21.48 9.96
C ALA A 375 -10.78 21.22 8.75
N PRO A 376 -10.36 19.97 8.52
CA PRO A 376 -9.68 19.58 7.29
C PRO A 376 -10.61 19.70 6.07
#